data_b5091567c36747959b1bd256fa4f041d
#
_entry.id   b5091567c36747959b1bd256fa4f041d
#
_cell.length_a   1.000
_cell.length_b   1.000
_cell.length_c   1.000
_cell.angle_alpha   90.00
_cell.angle_beta   90.00
_cell.angle_gamma   90.00
#
_symmetry.space_group_name_H-M   'P 1'
#
loop_
_entity.id
_entity.type
_entity.pdbx_description
1 polymer ?
#
loop_
_entity_poly.entity_id
_entity_poly.type
_entity_poly.pdbx_seq_one_letter_code
_entity_poly.pdbx_strand_id
1 'polypeptide(L)'
;MKRLVLLSVGALMLAATVFASVAMAQEGTLDITSATLGTGGSVDVSGTIQCTAGAQYFVQVGVRQTTGNRPYNTGSGSYPVFQPATCTGEPEAFTITVFGGKPFKKGTVLVNGFAQVCDTDSCTFPEAPNEEFRLR
;
A
#
# COMPACT_ATOMS: atom_id res chain seq x y z
N MET A 1 -52.62 -34.80 -53.81
CA MET A 1 -52.18 -33.58 -53.14
C MET A 1 -51.30 -33.97 -51.95
N LYS A 2 -50.00 -33.93 -52.12
CA LYS A 2 -49.05 -34.27 -51.04
C LYS A 2 -48.47 -32.97 -50.43
N ARG A 3 -48.75 -32.69 -49.18
CA ARG A 3 -48.18 -31.56 -48.48
C ARG A 3 -46.81 -31.94 -47.91
N LEU A 4 -45.78 -31.29 -48.40
CA LEU A 4 -44.43 -31.37 -47.85
C LEU A 4 -44.35 -30.49 -46.59
N VAL A 5 -44.04 -31.13 -45.47
CA VAL A 5 -43.73 -30.44 -44.21
C VAL A 5 -42.22 -30.30 -44.13
N LEU A 6 -41.74 -29.07 -44.30
CA LEU A 6 -40.32 -28.73 -44.05
C LEU A 6 -40.10 -28.57 -42.55
N LEU A 7 -39.34 -29.48 -41.99
CA LEU A 7 -38.79 -29.36 -40.62
C LEU A 7 -37.52 -28.51 -40.72
N SER A 8 -37.61 -27.28 -40.23
CA SER A 8 -36.46 -26.41 -40.01
C SER A 8 -35.82 -26.78 -38.68
N VAL A 9 -34.67 -27.44 -38.75
CA VAL A 9 -33.81 -27.66 -37.58
C VAL A 9 -33.03 -26.36 -37.31
N GLY A 10 -33.47 -25.60 -36.33
CA GLY A 10 -32.74 -24.45 -35.83
C GLY A 10 -31.54 -24.90 -35.01
N ALA A 11 -30.35 -24.73 -35.52
CA ALA A 11 -29.11 -24.91 -34.76
C ALA A 11 -28.95 -23.75 -33.76
N LEU A 12 -29.16 -24.06 -32.49
CA LEU A 12 -28.88 -23.14 -31.40
C LEU A 12 -27.35 -23.13 -31.15
N MET A 13 -26.65 -22.15 -31.70
CA MET A 13 -25.26 -21.90 -31.35
C MET A 13 -25.23 -21.25 -29.95
N LEU A 14 -24.90 -22.05 -28.95
CA LEU A 14 -24.46 -21.53 -27.63
C LEU A 14 -23.07 -20.90 -27.81
N ALA A 15 -23.05 -19.58 -27.94
CA ALA A 15 -21.81 -18.81 -27.77
C ALA A 15 -21.44 -18.81 -26.30
N ALA A 16 -20.53 -19.70 -25.90
CA ALA A 16 -19.90 -19.64 -24.60
C ALA A 16 -18.95 -18.44 -24.58
N THR A 17 -19.44 -17.30 -24.07
CA THR A 17 -18.58 -16.17 -23.76
C THR A 17 -17.72 -16.56 -22.57
N VAL A 18 -16.49 -16.95 -22.85
CA VAL A 18 -15.45 -17.08 -21.84
C VAL A 18 -15.13 -15.67 -21.34
N PHE A 19 -15.71 -15.29 -20.22
CA PHE A 19 -15.24 -14.14 -19.46
C PHE A 19 -13.86 -14.50 -18.95
N ALA A 20 -12.82 -14.09 -19.67
CA ALA A 20 -11.48 -14.02 -19.13
C ALA A 20 -11.56 -12.99 -18.00
N SER A 21 -11.59 -13.47 -16.75
CA SER A 21 -11.37 -12.64 -15.58
C SER A 21 -9.97 -12.06 -15.73
N VAL A 22 -9.87 -10.82 -16.17
CA VAL A 22 -8.63 -10.07 -16.05
C VAL A 22 -8.44 -9.97 -14.53
N ALA A 23 -7.54 -10.78 -13.98
CA ALA A 23 -7.07 -10.60 -12.63
C ALA A 23 -6.42 -9.21 -12.61
N MET A 24 -7.18 -8.22 -12.18
CA MET A 24 -6.62 -6.92 -11.82
C MET A 24 -5.63 -7.23 -10.72
N ALA A 25 -4.34 -6.95 -10.96
CA ALA A 25 -3.35 -6.92 -9.90
C ALA A 25 -3.95 -6.02 -8.82
N GLN A 26 -4.26 -6.59 -7.67
CA GLN A 26 -4.86 -5.85 -6.58
C GLN A 26 -3.77 -4.92 -6.08
N GLU A 27 -3.89 -3.65 -6.44
CA GLU A 27 -2.99 -2.61 -5.98
C GLU A 27 -3.01 -2.66 -4.44
N GLY A 28 -1.83 -2.80 -3.84
CA GLY A 28 -1.71 -2.75 -2.40
C GLY A 28 -2.17 -1.39 -1.88
N THR A 29 -2.64 -1.33 -0.65
CA THR A 29 -2.98 -0.08 0.04
C THR A 29 -2.02 0.16 1.18
N LEU A 30 -1.62 1.41 1.37
CA LEU A 30 -0.75 1.86 2.45
C LEU A 30 -1.41 3.03 3.16
N ASP A 31 -1.64 2.88 4.46
CA ASP A 31 -2.19 3.93 5.31
C ASP A 31 -1.24 4.24 6.47
N ILE A 32 -1.02 5.51 6.75
CA ILE A 32 -0.33 5.99 7.95
C ILE A 32 -1.39 6.38 8.97
N THR A 33 -1.37 5.76 10.13
CA THR A 33 -2.42 5.96 11.15
C THR A 33 -2.00 6.83 12.32
N SER A 34 -0.70 6.89 12.62
CA SER A 34 -0.18 7.72 13.71
C SER A 34 1.30 8.02 13.59
N ALA A 35 1.70 9.12 14.21
CA ALA A 35 3.10 9.44 14.48
C ALA A 35 3.23 9.95 15.92
N THR A 36 4.15 9.35 16.69
CA THR A 36 4.37 9.68 18.09
C THR A 36 5.83 9.98 18.37
N LEU A 37 6.11 10.86 19.33
CA LEU A 37 7.47 11.15 19.76
C LEU A 37 8.01 9.96 20.56
N GLY A 38 9.05 9.34 20.05
CA GLY A 38 9.73 8.20 20.66
C GLY A 38 10.91 8.61 21.54
N THR A 39 11.57 7.62 22.10
CA THR A 39 12.73 7.79 22.97
C THR A 39 13.90 8.42 22.20
N GLY A 40 14.61 9.35 22.82
CA GLY A 40 15.77 10.00 22.22
C GLY A 40 15.43 10.98 21.10
N GLY A 41 14.16 11.37 20.96
CA GLY A 41 13.70 12.27 19.91
C GLY A 41 13.56 11.60 18.54
N SER A 42 13.32 10.31 18.50
CA SER A 42 12.83 9.60 17.32
C SER A 42 11.34 9.87 17.10
N VAL A 43 10.81 9.46 15.96
CA VAL A 43 9.37 9.43 15.68
C VAL A 43 8.99 8.01 15.36
N ASP A 44 8.03 7.44 16.08
CA ASP A 44 7.44 6.15 15.79
C ASP A 44 6.21 6.38 14.90
N VAL A 45 6.32 5.93 13.65
CA VAL A 45 5.26 6.01 12.64
C VAL A 45 4.60 4.65 12.54
N SER A 46 3.30 4.60 12.78
CA SER A 46 2.51 3.39 12.65
C SER A 46 1.52 3.50 11.49
N GLY A 47 1.24 2.37 10.89
CA GLY A 47 0.32 2.29 9.76
C GLY A 47 -0.10 0.86 9.47
N THR A 48 -0.79 0.70 8.36
CA THR A 48 -1.20 -0.61 7.84
C THR A 48 -0.86 -0.71 6.36
N ILE A 49 -0.49 -1.92 5.96
CA ILE A 49 -0.33 -2.29 4.55
C ILE A 49 -1.24 -3.48 4.27
N GLN A 50 -1.90 -3.46 3.13
CA GLN A 50 -2.65 -4.59 2.62
C GLN A 50 -2.22 -4.86 1.18
N CYS A 51 -1.90 -6.12 0.89
CA CYS A 51 -1.48 -6.55 -0.43
C CYS A 51 -1.89 -8.01 -0.66
N THR A 52 -1.82 -8.46 -1.90
CA THR A 52 -2.18 -9.82 -2.28
C THR A 52 -1.37 -10.86 -1.52
N ALA A 53 -2.02 -11.87 -0.96
CA ALA A 53 -1.35 -12.95 -0.24
C ALA A 53 -0.23 -13.60 -1.08
N GLY A 54 0.94 -13.76 -0.47
CA GLY A 54 2.14 -14.31 -1.10
C GLY A 54 3.03 -13.28 -1.80
N ALA A 55 2.56 -12.07 -2.07
CA ALA A 55 3.42 -10.98 -2.53
C ALA A 55 4.41 -10.57 -1.43
N GLN A 56 5.56 -10.05 -1.82
CA GLN A 56 6.55 -9.51 -0.91
C GLN A 56 6.43 -8.00 -0.85
N TYR A 57 6.60 -7.43 0.33
CA TYR A 57 6.51 -5.99 0.49
C TYR A 57 7.64 -5.40 1.34
N PHE A 58 7.83 -4.11 1.14
CA PHE A 58 8.75 -3.26 1.86
C PHE A 58 8.11 -1.87 1.96
N VAL A 59 8.08 -1.31 3.17
CA VAL A 59 7.50 0.02 3.43
C VAL A 59 8.61 0.99 3.79
N GLN A 60 8.55 2.18 3.24
CA GLN A 60 9.42 3.29 3.62
C GLN A 60 8.58 4.50 4.02
N VAL A 61 8.96 5.17 5.09
CA VAL A 61 8.31 6.40 5.56
C VAL A 61 9.33 7.52 5.66
N GLY A 62 8.87 8.73 5.34
CA GLY A 62 9.60 9.98 5.56
C GLY A 62 8.88 10.84 6.57
N VAL A 63 9.63 11.48 7.45
CA VAL A 63 9.12 12.42 8.45
C VAL A 63 9.83 13.75 8.28
N ARG A 64 9.06 14.84 8.19
CA ARG A 64 9.57 16.20 8.12
C ARG A 64 8.94 17.07 9.18
N GLN A 65 9.78 17.72 9.98
CA GLN A 65 9.37 18.72 10.96
C GLN A 65 9.83 20.10 10.51
N THR A 66 8.95 21.09 10.63
CA THR A 66 9.27 22.50 10.34
C THR A 66 9.15 23.32 11.63
N THR A 67 9.92 24.38 11.71
CA THR A 67 9.78 25.42 12.74
C THR A 67 9.47 26.74 12.03
N GLY A 68 8.23 27.19 12.16
CA GLY A 68 7.71 28.25 11.30
C GLY A 68 7.76 27.82 9.83
N ASN A 69 8.32 28.66 8.97
CA ASN A 69 8.44 28.39 7.52
C ASN A 69 9.77 27.72 7.12
N ARG A 70 10.56 27.25 8.09
CA ARG A 70 11.88 26.65 7.82
C ARG A 70 11.88 25.17 8.15
N PRO A 71 12.49 24.33 7.29
CA PRO A 71 12.74 22.94 7.64
C PRO A 71 13.59 22.86 8.90
N TYR A 72 13.12 22.12 9.90
CA TYR A 72 13.86 21.92 11.14
C TYR A 72 14.62 20.59 11.12
N ASN A 73 13.95 19.54 10.74
CA ASN A 73 14.47 18.19 10.79
C ASN A 73 13.77 17.27 9.77
N THR A 74 14.50 16.31 9.25
CA THR A 74 13.97 15.27 8.38
C THR A 74 14.57 13.93 8.77
N GLY A 75 13.82 12.88 8.59
CA GLY A 75 14.28 11.51 8.78
C GLY A 75 13.50 10.56 7.90
N SER A 76 14.02 9.36 7.76
CA SER A 76 13.35 8.26 7.07
C SER A 76 13.60 6.94 7.79
N GLY A 77 12.70 6.00 7.58
CA GLY A 77 12.82 4.65 8.11
C GLY A 77 12.12 3.66 7.20
N SER A 78 12.37 2.38 7.43
CA SER A 78 11.82 1.31 6.60
C SER A 78 11.42 0.08 7.41
N TYR A 79 10.46 -0.66 6.87
CA TYR A 79 9.98 -1.92 7.43
C TYR A 79 9.69 -2.92 6.30
N PRO A 80 10.10 -4.17 6.43
CA PRO A 80 11.11 -4.65 7.39
C PRO A 80 12.51 -4.08 7.08
N VAL A 81 13.41 -4.17 8.04
CA VAL A 81 14.73 -3.50 7.93
C VAL A 81 15.67 -4.23 6.96
N PHE A 82 15.60 -5.56 6.86
CA PHE A 82 16.60 -6.34 6.13
C PHE A 82 16.07 -7.23 5.01
N GLN A 83 14.86 -7.75 5.13
CA GLN A 83 14.27 -8.64 4.14
C GLN A 83 12.80 -8.28 3.93
N PRO A 84 12.28 -8.37 2.70
CA PRO A 84 10.87 -8.14 2.44
C PRO A 84 9.99 -9.05 3.30
N ALA A 85 8.88 -8.52 3.80
CA ALA A 85 7.84 -9.31 4.43
C ALA A 85 6.92 -9.93 3.37
N THR A 86 6.21 -10.98 3.73
CA THR A 86 5.24 -11.63 2.86
C THR A 86 3.83 -11.22 3.25
N CYS A 87 3.05 -10.75 2.28
CA CYS A 87 1.65 -10.36 2.48
C CYS A 87 0.78 -11.57 2.84
N THR A 88 -0.15 -11.38 3.76
CA THR A 88 -1.14 -12.39 4.13
C THR A 88 -2.46 -12.26 3.37
N GLY A 89 -2.69 -11.11 2.71
CA GLY A 89 -3.95 -10.75 2.08
C GLY A 89 -4.84 -9.88 2.98
N GLU A 90 -4.58 -9.88 4.28
CA GLU A 90 -5.26 -9.05 5.27
C GLU A 90 -4.45 -7.78 5.57
N PRO A 91 -5.07 -6.75 6.14
CA PRO A 91 -4.33 -5.57 6.61
C PRO A 91 -3.32 -5.95 7.70
N GLU A 92 -2.06 -5.61 7.49
CA GLU A 92 -0.96 -5.88 8.41
C GLU A 92 -0.44 -4.58 9.00
N ALA A 93 -0.37 -4.51 10.33
CA ALA A 93 0.15 -3.35 11.04
C ALA A 93 1.68 -3.32 10.99
N PHE A 94 2.24 -2.13 10.85
CA PHE A 94 3.67 -1.89 11.00
C PHE A 94 3.93 -0.70 11.92
N THR A 95 5.13 -0.66 12.49
CA THR A 95 5.67 0.51 13.18
C THR A 95 7.11 0.70 12.77
N ILE A 96 7.45 1.92 12.37
CA ILE A 96 8.78 2.30 11.90
C ILE A 96 9.29 3.42 12.80
N THR A 97 10.44 3.19 13.46
CA THR A 97 11.12 4.22 14.22
C THR A 97 12.03 5.03 13.30
N VAL A 98 11.76 6.32 13.21
CA VAL A 98 12.47 7.27 12.34
C VAL A 98 13.38 8.15 13.18
N PHE A 99 14.65 8.17 12.82
CA PHE A 99 15.64 9.09 13.39
C PHE A 99 15.91 10.22 12.40
N GLY A 100 15.97 11.43 12.89
CA GLY A 100 16.36 12.59 12.08
C GLY A 100 17.83 12.95 12.22
N GLY A 101 18.27 13.92 11.43
CA GLY A 101 19.60 14.53 11.60
C GLY A 101 19.78 15.24 12.95
N LYS A 102 18.68 15.54 13.63
CA LYS A 102 18.57 16.06 15.00
C LYS A 102 17.41 15.36 15.70
N PRO A 103 17.33 15.39 17.05
CA PRO A 103 16.15 14.93 17.75
C PRO A 103 14.90 15.69 17.30
N PHE A 104 13.83 14.96 16.99
CA PHE A 104 12.51 15.55 16.78
C PHE A 104 11.98 16.10 18.08
N LYS A 105 11.12 17.11 18.00
CA LYS A 105 10.54 17.80 19.17
C LYS A 105 9.02 17.72 19.11
N LYS A 106 8.38 18.03 20.23
CA LYS A 106 6.94 18.27 20.26
C LYS A 106 6.54 19.30 19.23
N GLY A 107 5.44 19.08 18.54
CA GLY A 107 4.94 19.94 17.48
C GLY A 107 4.46 19.16 16.27
N THR A 108 4.20 19.87 15.19
CA THR A 108 3.67 19.28 13.96
C THR A 108 4.76 18.65 13.10
N VAL A 109 4.48 17.49 12.55
CA VAL A 109 5.29 16.81 11.53
C VAL A 109 4.42 16.46 10.32
N LEU A 110 5.03 16.45 9.15
CA LEU A 110 4.46 15.85 7.94
C LEU A 110 5.07 14.47 7.77
N VAL A 111 4.23 13.48 7.58
CA VAL A 111 4.62 12.09 7.33
C VAL A 111 4.10 11.67 5.97
N ASN A 112 4.94 11.04 5.19
CA ASN A 112 4.57 10.38 3.94
C ASN A 112 5.14 8.97 3.93
N GLY A 113 4.56 8.12 3.11
CA GLY A 113 5.03 6.75 2.96
C GLY A 113 4.86 6.25 1.54
N PHE A 114 5.66 5.28 1.18
CA PHE A 114 5.42 4.43 0.03
C PHE A 114 5.79 2.99 0.37
N ALA A 115 5.16 2.06 -0.32
CA ALA A 115 5.55 0.67 -0.25
C ALA A 115 5.95 0.18 -1.64
N GLN A 116 6.82 -0.80 -1.67
CA GLN A 116 7.06 -1.62 -2.85
C GLN A 116 6.44 -2.97 -2.58
N VAL A 117 5.52 -3.39 -3.42
CA VAL A 117 4.84 -4.69 -3.34
C VAL A 117 5.11 -5.44 -4.62
N CYS A 118 5.78 -6.58 -4.52
CA CYS A 118 6.19 -7.38 -5.67
C CYS A 118 5.62 -8.80 -5.56
N ASP A 119 5.02 -9.27 -6.63
CA ASP A 119 4.77 -10.68 -6.88
C ASP A 119 5.84 -11.26 -7.82
N THR A 120 5.61 -12.44 -8.38
CA THR A 120 6.56 -13.09 -9.29
C THR A 120 6.73 -12.37 -10.63
N ASP A 121 5.77 -11.55 -11.02
CA ASP A 121 5.67 -10.98 -12.39
C ASP A 121 5.81 -9.46 -12.41
N SER A 122 5.42 -8.77 -11.34
CA SER A 122 5.36 -7.32 -11.30
C SER A 122 5.51 -6.73 -9.90
N CYS A 123 5.82 -5.43 -9.84
CA CYS A 123 5.80 -4.64 -8.62
C CYS A 123 4.81 -3.48 -8.75
N THR A 124 4.12 -3.18 -7.66
CA THR A 124 3.29 -1.98 -7.49
C THR A 124 3.87 -1.11 -6.39
N PHE A 125 3.52 0.17 -6.40
CA PHE A 125 4.08 1.15 -5.46
C PHE A 125 2.94 1.97 -4.82
N PRO A 126 2.17 1.38 -3.88
CA PRO A 126 1.16 2.14 -3.16
C PRO A 126 1.81 3.24 -2.32
N GLU A 127 1.17 4.41 -2.30
CA GLU A 127 1.66 5.59 -1.60
C GLU A 127 0.65 6.03 -0.54
N ALA A 128 1.16 6.46 0.61
CA ALA A 128 0.42 7.24 1.59
C ALA A 128 0.79 8.72 1.39
N PRO A 129 -0.18 9.60 1.09
CA PRO A 129 0.07 11.01 0.87
C PRO A 129 0.61 11.68 2.14
N ASN A 130 1.14 12.91 1.99
CA ASN A 130 1.58 13.67 3.15
C ASN A 130 0.43 13.92 4.11
N GLU A 131 0.57 13.44 5.33
CA GLU A 131 -0.36 13.66 6.43
C GLU A 131 0.32 14.42 7.57
N GLU A 132 -0.48 15.27 8.23
CA GLU A 132 -0.02 16.08 9.34
C GLU A 132 -0.33 15.41 10.68
N PHE A 133 0.69 15.18 11.48
CA PHE A 133 0.56 14.63 12.84
C PHE A 133 1.14 15.60 13.87
N ARG A 134 0.59 15.56 15.10
CA ARG A 134 1.09 16.36 16.20
C ARG A 134 1.81 15.48 17.22
N LEU A 135 3.12 15.63 17.29
CA LEU A 135 3.96 15.01 18.31
C LEU A 135 3.71 15.64 19.68
N ARG A 136 3.48 14.84 20.71
CA ARG A 136 3.15 15.25 22.08
C ARG A 136 4.19 14.83 23.09
#